data_7b15514b540b5027aaea7fd2c5549dfd
#
_entry.id   7b15514b540b5027aaea7fd2c5549dfd
#
_cell.length_a   1.000
_cell.length_b   1.000
_cell.length_c   1.000
_cell.angle_alpha   90.00
_cell.angle_beta   90.00
_cell.angle_gamma   90.00
#
_symmetry.space_group_name_H-M   'P 1'
#
loop_
_entity.id
_entity.type
_entity.pdbx_description
1 polymer ?
#
loop_
_entity_poly.entity_id
_entity_poly.type
_entity_poly.pdbx_seq_one_letter_code
_entity_poly.pdbx_strand_id
1 'polypeptide(L)'
;MTAVDTNLLADLTMRGLVNQMTSPEDLAQHLQQPRVLYCGFDPTADSLHIGSLVPLLVLRRFQQAGHKPLALVGGATGMIGDPSFKSQERKLNTLDTINHWVERLKEQVSAFIDFNNLTNSAEVVNNYDWTKDIDILTFLRDVGKHFSVNAMIQKESVKQRLERDGEGISFTEFAYMILQSF
;
A
#
# COMPACT_ATOMS: atom_id res chain seq x y z
N MET A 1 6.40 25.85 -9.91
CA MET A 1 6.72 24.79 -8.95
C MET A 1 5.94 25.10 -7.69
N THR A 2 5.07 24.21 -7.26
CA THR A 2 4.34 24.36 -6.00
C THR A 2 5.37 24.25 -4.86
N ALA A 3 5.35 25.24 -3.95
CA ALA A 3 6.21 25.16 -2.76
C ALA A 3 5.76 23.97 -1.91
N VAL A 4 6.71 23.19 -1.43
CA VAL A 4 6.44 22.06 -0.53
C VAL A 4 6.31 22.59 0.89
N ASP A 5 5.30 22.10 1.62
CA ASP A 5 5.17 22.38 3.06
C ASP A 5 6.16 21.49 3.85
N THR A 6 7.22 22.09 4.34
CA THR A 6 8.26 21.42 5.13
C THR A 6 7.81 21.04 6.56
N ASN A 7 6.65 21.51 7.02
CA ASN A 7 6.11 21.19 8.35
C ASN A 7 5.24 19.92 8.36
N LEU A 8 5.06 19.27 7.22
CA LEU A 8 4.17 18.10 7.08
C LEU A 8 4.45 17.00 8.12
N LEU A 9 5.70 16.58 8.30
CA LEU A 9 6.04 15.51 9.25
C LEU A 9 5.74 15.92 10.71
N ALA A 10 5.98 17.18 11.07
CA ALA A 10 5.66 17.70 12.39
C ALA A 10 4.13 17.72 12.61
N ASP A 11 3.33 18.13 11.61
CA ASP A 11 1.88 18.10 11.67
C ASP A 11 1.35 16.67 11.82
N LEU A 12 1.85 15.72 11.06
CA LEU A 12 1.46 14.31 11.16
C LEU A 12 1.80 13.72 12.53
N THR A 13 2.98 14.02 13.06
CA THR A 13 3.43 13.55 14.38
C THR A 13 2.57 14.15 15.50
N MET A 14 2.31 15.44 15.45
CA MET A 14 1.47 16.14 16.45
C MET A 14 0.05 15.57 16.50
N ARG A 15 -0.48 15.08 15.37
CA ARG A 15 -1.80 14.45 15.27
C ARG A 15 -1.83 12.98 15.66
N GLY A 16 -0.68 12.38 16.02
CA GLY A 16 -0.59 10.94 16.31
C GLY A 16 -0.78 10.05 15.09
N LEU A 17 -0.53 10.57 13.88
CA LEU A 17 -0.66 9.83 12.61
C LEU A 17 0.62 9.09 12.23
N VAL A 18 1.70 9.25 12.98
CA VAL A 18 2.98 8.55 12.79
C VAL A 18 3.16 7.57 13.93
N ASN A 19 3.11 6.28 13.64
CA ASN A 19 3.43 5.21 14.59
C ASN A 19 4.89 4.80 14.47
N GLN A 20 5.35 4.58 13.25
CA GLN A 20 6.72 4.19 12.92
C GLN A 20 7.21 4.93 11.68
N MET A 21 8.50 5.22 11.63
CA MET A 21 9.13 5.91 10.50
C MET A 21 10.52 5.34 10.28
N THR A 22 10.86 5.05 9.05
CA THR A 22 12.21 4.65 8.64
C THR A 22 13.03 5.90 8.39
N SER A 23 14.25 5.98 8.98
CA SER A 23 15.19 7.10 8.79
C SER A 23 14.51 8.50 8.83
N PRO A 24 14.05 8.96 10.00
CA PRO A 24 13.30 10.22 10.11
C PRO A 24 14.02 11.44 9.51
N GLU A 25 15.34 11.53 9.70
CA GLU A 25 16.15 12.63 9.20
C GLU A 25 16.25 12.62 7.67
N ASP A 26 16.52 11.44 7.08
CA ASP A 26 16.59 11.26 5.63
C ASP A 26 15.23 11.54 4.98
N LEU A 27 14.15 11.07 5.61
CA LEU A 27 12.79 11.33 5.13
C LEU A 27 12.45 12.82 5.17
N ALA A 28 12.80 13.52 6.25
CA ALA A 28 12.58 14.96 6.36
C ALA A 28 13.32 15.73 5.25
N GLN A 29 14.57 15.34 4.97
CA GLN A 29 15.35 15.92 3.86
C GLN A 29 14.74 15.57 2.50
N HIS A 30 14.34 14.31 2.30
CA HIS A 30 13.72 13.83 1.06
C HIS A 30 12.44 14.61 0.72
N LEU A 31 11.61 14.90 1.72
CA LEU A 31 10.34 15.61 1.58
C LEU A 31 10.48 17.15 1.41
N GLN A 32 11.68 17.71 1.37
CA GLN A 32 11.88 19.14 1.02
C GLN A 32 11.59 19.44 -0.46
N GLN A 33 11.42 18.42 -1.28
CA GLN A 33 11.06 18.55 -2.69
C GLN A 33 9.80 17.75 -3.01
N PRO A 34 9.05 18.10 -4.07
CA PRO A 34 7.91 17.31 -4.50
C PRO A 34 8.29 15.84 -4.72
N ARG A 35 7.54 14.94 -4.13
CA ARG A 35 7.73 13.48 -4.23
C ARG A 35 6.46 12.80 -4.64
N VAL A 36 6.62 11.61 -5.20
CA VAL A 36 5.52 10.67 -5.39
C VAL A 36 5.52 9.70 -4.20
N LEU A 37 4.34 9.45 -3.65
CA LEU A 37 4.14 8.49 -2.57
C LEU A 37 2.89 7.66 -2.84
N TYR A 38 2.82 6.47 -2.27
CA TYR A 38 1.63 5.65 -2.39
C TYR A 38 1.15 5.10 -1.05
N CYS A 39 -0.12 4.73 -1.02
CA CYS A 39 -0.70 3.88 0.00
C CYS A 39 -1.57 2.82 -0.65
N GLY A 40 -1.44 1.57 -0.18
CA GLY A 40 -2.17 0.42 -0.70
C GLY A 40 -3.53 0.24 -0.03
N PHE A 41 -4.53 -0.13 -0.84
CA PHE A 41 -5.89 -0.46 -0.42
C PHE A 41 -6.30 -1.77 -1.07
N ASP A 42 -6.38 -2.83 -0.28
CA ASP A 42 -6.79 -4.14 -0.82
C ASP A 42 -8.30 -4.21 -1.05
N PRO A 43 -8.71 -4.69 -2.21
CA PRO A 43 -10.11 -4.91 -2.54
C PRO A 43 -10.63 -6.19 -1.83
N THR A 44 -11.00 -6.04 -0.56
CA THR A 44 -11.54 -7.15 0.26
C THR A 44 -13.06 -7.15 0.33
N ALA A 45 -13.69 -6.12 -0.20
CA ALA A 45 -15.13 -5.92 -0.34
C ALA A 45 -15.39 -4.82 -1.39
N ASP A 46 -16.65 -4.56 -1.70
CA ASP A 46 -17.09 -3.49 -2.60
C ASP A 46 -17.01 -2.08 -1.98
N SER A 47 -16.56 -1.98 -0.74
CA SER A 47 -16.42 -0.72 -0.01
C SER A 47 -15.20 -0.69 0.90
N LEU A 48 -14.62 0.51 1.05
CA LEU A 48 -13.64 0.80 2.07
C LEU A 48 -14.31 0.80 3.45
N HIS A 49 -13.58 0.35 4.46
CA HIS A 49 -14.04 0.44 5.85
C HIS A 49 -13.48 1.70 6.52
N ILE A 50 -14.01 2.06 7.69
CA ILE A 50 -13.63 3.29 8.40
C ILE A 50 -12.12 3.38 8.67
N GLY A 51 -11.42 2.27 8.87
CA GLY A 51 -9.96 2.25 9.03
C GLY A 51 -9.18 2.72 7.80
N SER A 52 -9.75 2.62 6.60
CA SER A 52 -9.15 3.12 5.37
C SER A 52 -9.20 4.65 5.26
N LEU A 53 -10.04 5.32 6.06
CA LEU A 53 -10.16 6.77 6.05
C LEU A 53 -8.86 7.45 6.54
N VAL A 54 -8.21 6.89 7.55
CA VAL A 54 -6.97 7.47 8.11
C VAL A 54 -5.86 7.55 7.05
N PRO A 55 -5.46 6.45 6.36
CA PRO A 55 -4.45 6.54 5.32
C PRO A 55 -4.89 7.42 4.12
N LEU A 56 -6.17 7.48 3.76
CA LEU A 56 -6.66 8.40 2.73
C LEU A 56 -6.48 9.87 3.14
N LEU A 57 -6.79 10.21 4.38
CA LEU A 57 -6.57 11.56 4.90
C LEU A 57 -5.09 11.89 5.01
N VAL A 58 -4.21 10.93 5.27
CA VAL A 58 -2.76 11.12 5.22
C VAL A 58 -2.31 11.38 3.79
N LEU A 59 -2.75 10.61 2.80
CA LEU A 59 -2.46 10.89 1.38
C LEU A 59 -2.91 12.30 0.97
N ARG A 60 -4.11 12.71 1.38
CA ARG A 60 -4.60 14.09 1.15
C ARG A 60 -3.69 15.16 1.75
N ARG A 61 -3.15 14.93 2.96
CA ARG A 61 -2.21 15.88 3.60
C ARG A 61 -0.91 16.00 2.83
N PHE A 62 -0.37 14.89 2.35
CA PHE A 62 0.79 14.90 1.47
C PHE A 62 0.50 15.66 0.17
N GLN A 63 -0.68 15.47 -0.42
CA GLN A 63 -1.09 16.22 -1.62
C GLN A 63 -1.17 17.72 -1.34
N GLN A 64 -1.80 18.12 -0.24
CA GLN A 64 -1.88 19.52 0.18
C GLN A 64 -0.51 20.14 0.47
N ALA A 65 0.45 19.33 0.92
CA ALA A 65 1.84 19.73 1.13
C ALA A 65 2.68 19.79 -0.16
N GLY A 66 2.11 19.51 -1.34
CA GLY A 66 2.79 19.63 -2.63
C GLY A 66 3.38 18.33 -3.18
N HIS A 67 3.10 17.18 -2.56
CA HIS A 67 3.51 15.86 -3.05
C HIS A 67 2.41 15.20 -3.89
N LYS A 68 2.78 14.26 -4.79
CA LYS A 68 1.83 13.53 -5.63
C LYS A 68 1.44 12.21 -5.00
N PRO A 69 0.19 12.03 -4.55
CA PRO A 69 -0.27 10.76 -3.99
C PRO A 69 -0.71 9.79 -5.08
N LEU A 70 -0.37 8.52 -4.90
CA LEU A 70 -0.92 7.39 -5.62
C LEU A 70 -1.77 6.55 -4.66
N ALA A 71 -3.04 6.36 -4.98
CA ALA A 71 -3.87 5.37 -4.31
C ALA A 71 -3.71 4.03 -5.04
N LEU A 72 -2.95 3.12 -4.45
CA LEU A 72 -2.70 1.81 -5.04
C LEU A 72 -3.82 0.86 -4.63
N VAL A 73 -4.60 0.41 -5.59
CA VAL A 73 -5.58 -0.65 -5.37
C VAL A 73 -4.93 -2.00 -5.65
N GLY A 74 -5.01 -2.88 -4.68
CA GLY A 74 -4.33 -4.17 -4.70
C GLY A 74 -5.08 -5.23 -5.51
N GLY A 75 -5.24 -5.06 -6.83
CA GLY A 75 -5.88 -6.08 -7.67
C GLY A 75 -5.12 -7.42 -7.65
N ALA A 76 -3.80 -7.41 -7.78
CA ALA A 76 -2.98 -8.62 -7.68
C ALA A 76 -2.93 -9.15 -6.24
N THR A 77 -2.69 -8.28 -5.27
CA THR A 77 -2.61 -8.66 -3.85
C THR A 77 -3.96 -9.13 -3.30
N GLY A 78 -5.07 -8.58 -3.79
CA GLY A 78 -6.42 -9.06 -3.47
C GLY A 78 -6.72 -10.49 -3.94
N MET A 79 -6.03 -10.96 -4.98
CA MET A 79 -6.14 -12.35 -5.46
C MET A 79 -5.46 -13.35 -4.52
N ILE A 80 -4.40 -12.95 -3.82
CA ILE A 80 -3.64 -13.82 -2.91
C ILE A 80 -3.98 -13.59 -1.42
N GLY A 81 -4.49 -12.41 -1.07
CA GLY A 81 -4.95 -12.05 0.27
C GLY A 81 -3.84 -11.63 1.23
N ASP A 82 -4.08 -10.53 1.95
CA ASP A 82 -3.20 -10.01 2.99
C ASP A 82 -3.23 -10.93 4.24
N PRO A 83 -2.08 -11.46 4.70
CA PRO A 83 -2.01 -12.31 5.89
C PRO A 83 -2.21 -11.55 7.20
N SER A 84 -2.13 -10.20 7.19
CA SER A 84 -2.13 -9.38 8.39
C SER A 84 -3.41 -9.54 9.21
N PHE A 85 -3.25 -9.72 10.53
CA PHE A 85 -4.33 -9.80 11.52
C PHE A 85 -5.37 -10.90 11.30
N LYS A 86 -5.07 -11.93 10.47
CA LYS A 86 -5.95 -13.08 10.23
C LYS A 86 -5.42 -14.34 10.87
N SER A 87 -6.32 -15.14 11.41
CA SER A 87 -6.00 -16.43 12.02
C SER A 87 -6.02 -17.61 11.02
N GLN A 88 -6.66 -17.40 9.88
CA GLN A 88 -6.82 -18.42 8.83
C GLN A 88 -6.46 -17.82 7.47
N GLU A 89 -6.06 -18.70 6.55
CA GLU A 89 -5.83 -18.35 5.14
C GLU A 89 -7.13 -17.77 4.53
N ARG A 90 -6.98 -16.73 3.69
CA ARG A 90 -8.13 -16.10 3.04
C ARG A 90 -8.66 -16.98 1.91
N LYS A 91 -9.98 -17.01 1.77
CA LYS A 91 -10.61 -17.57 0.58
C LYS A 91 -10.23 -16.73 -0.63
N LEU A 92 -9.68 -17.38 -1.65
CA LEU A 92 -9.31 -16.72 -2.90
C LEU A 92 -10.56 -16.28 -3.67
N ASN A 93 -10.56 -15.03 -4.12
CA ASN A 93 -11.63 -14.47 -4.93
C ASN A 93 -11.35 -14.63 -6.42
N THR A 94 -12.41 -14.62 -7.23
CA THR A 94 -12.27 -14.64 -8.70
C THR A 94 -11.78 -13.29 -9.20
N LEU A 95 -11.14 -13.29 -10.36
CA LEU A 95 -10.66 -12.06 -11.00
C LEU A 95 -11.80 -11.06 -11.24
N ASP A 96 -12.98 -11.54 -11.67
CA ASP A 96 -14.16 -10.69 -11.92
C ASP A 96 -14.64 -10.00 -10.64
N THR A 97 -14.67 -10.73 -9.52
CA THR A 97 -15.02 -10.16 -8.21
C THR A 97 -14.03 -9.07 -7.81
N ILE A 98 -12.73 -9.33 -7.95
CA ILE A 98 -11.68 -8.37 -7.63
C ILE A 98 -11.78 -7.13 -8.51
N ASN A 99 -11.95 -7.28 -9.82
CA ASN A 99 -12.10 -6.16 -10.76
C ASN A 99 -13.31 -5.28 -10.40
N HIS A 100 -14.43 -5.90 -10.06
CA HIS A 100 -15.61 -5.15 -9.61
C HIS A 100 -15.29 -4.32 -8.35
N TRP A 101 -14.64 -4.89 -7.35
CA TRP A 101 -14.26 -4.16 -6.14
C TRP A 101 -13.23 -3.06 -6.40
N VAL A 102 -12.26 -3.31 -7.29
CA VAL A 102 -11.28 -2.28 -7.70
C VAL A 102 -11.98 -1.03 -8.22
N GLU A 103 -12.97 -1.17 -9.11
CA GLU A 103 -13.70 -0.01 -9.64
C GLU A 103 -14.49 0.71 -8.54
N ARG A 104 -15.13 -0.02 -7.62
CA ARG A 104 -15.85 0.58 -6.49
C ARG A 104 -14.91 1.35 -5.56
N LEU A 105 -13.72 0.82 -5.29
CA LEU A 105 -12.72 1.50 -4.46
C LEU A 105 -12.18 2.77 -5.13
N LYS A 106 -11.96 2.76 -6.45
CA LYS A 106 -11.54 3.96 -7.20
C LYS A 106 -12.55 5.10 -7.02
N GLU A 107 -13.85 4.81 -7.16
CA GLU A 107 -14.90 5.81 -6.94
C GLU A 107 -14.83 6.40 -5.53
N GLN A 108 -14.68 5.56 -4.50
CA GLN A 108 -14.66 6.01 -3.10
C GLN A 108 -13.41 6.82 -2.77
N VAL A 109 -12.24 6.41 -3.24
CA VAL A 109 -10.96 7.14 -3.05
C VAL A 109 -11.04 8.53 -3.66
N SER A 110 -11.72 8.67 -4.80
CA SER A 110 -11.86 9.95 -5.51
C SER A 110 -12.61 11.03 -4.72
N ALA A 111 -13.32 10.66 -3.67
CA ALA A 111 -13.96 11.63 -2.78
C ALA A 111 -12.99 12.30 -1.79
N PHE A 112 -11.79 11.76 -1.59
CA PHE A 112 -10.86 12.20 -0.54
C PHE A 112 -9.62 12.91 -1.07
N ILE A 113 -9.12 12.57 -2.25
CA ILE A 113 -7.93 13.16 -2.86
C ILE A 113 -8.27 13.79 -4.21
N ASP A 114 -7.53 14.83 -4.61
CA ASP A 114 -7.82 15.62 -5.79
C ASP A 114 -7.12 15.04 -7.03
N PHE A 115 -7.94 14.66 -8.02
CA PHE A 115 -7.50 14.12 -9.32
C PHE A 115 -7.39 15.18 -10.42
N ASN A 116 -7.79 16.42 -10.15
CA ASN A 116 -7.86 17.49 -11.13
C ASN A 116 -6.81 18.59 -10.92
N ASN A 117 -5.96 18.45 -9.91
CA ASN A 117 -4.91 19.41 -9.63
C ASN A 117 -3.83 19.36 -10.73
N LEU A 118 -3.54 20.46 -11.37
CA LEU A 118 -2.59 20.53 -12.50
C LEU A 118 -1.13 20.24 -12.11
N THR A 119 -0.76 20.37 -10.83
CA THR A 119 0.64 20.29 -10.40
C THR A 119 1.00 18.96 -9.72
N ASN A 120 0.09 18.40 -8.93
CA ASN A 120 0.29 17.17 -8.15
C ASN A 120 -0.99 16.34 -8.08
N SER A 121 -1.66 16.20 -9.21
CA SER A 121 -2.84 15.37 -9.39
C SER A 121 -2.63 13.97 -8.82
N ALA A 122 -3.56 13.49 -8.02
CA ALA A 122 -3.56 12.11 -7.57
C ALA A 122 -3.77 11.14 -8.74
N GLU A 123 -3.36 9.90 -8.55
CA GLU A 123 -3.68 8.80 -9.47
C GLU A 123 -4.15 7.59 -8.66
N VAL A 124 -5.08 6.84 -9.24
CA VAL A 124 -5.41 5.49 -8.77
C VAL A 124 -4.71 4.51 -9.68
N VAL A 125 -3.90 3.65 -9.10
CA VAL A 125 -3.16 2.61 -9.82
C VAL A 125 -3.56 1.23 -9.32
N ASN A 126 -3.53 0.23 -10.19
CA ASN A 126 -3.85 -1.15 -9.84
C ASN A 126 -2.62 -2.02 -10.07
N ASN A 127 -2.09 -2.64 -9.01
CA ASN A 127 -0.90 -3.48 -9.13
C ASN A 127 -1.09 -4.71 -10.04
N TYR A 128 -2.31 -5.10 -10.33
CA TYR A 128 -2.58 -6.14 -11.33
C TYR A 128 -2.13 -5.74 -12.74
N ASP A 129 -2.20 -4.45 -13.09
CA ASP A 129 -1.90 -3.97 -14.44
C ASP A 129 -0.46 -4.25 -14.88
N TRP A 130 0.50 -4.23 -13.96
CA TRP A 130 1.90 -4.54 -14.25
C TRP A 130 2.35 -5.94 -13.82
N THR A 131 1.63 -6.59 -12.89
CA THR A 131 2.03 -7.93 -12.41
C THR A 131 1.52 -9.07 -13.29
N LYS A 132 0.36 -8.90 -13.95
CA LYS A 132 -0.31 -9.96 -14.71
C LYS A 132 0.53 -10.53 -15.86
N ASP A 133 1.42 -9.73 -16.45
CA ASP A 133 2.21 -10.08 -17.62
C ASP A 133 3.64 -10.54 -17.26
N ILE A 134 3.98 -10.58 -15.96
CA ILE A 134 5.29 -11.02 -15.49
C ILE A 134 5.29 -12.53 -15.28
N ASP A 135 6.14 -13.24 -16.01
CA ASP A 135 6.33 -14.66 -15.77
C ASP A 135 7.05 -14.93 -14.43
N ILE A 136 6.84 -16.12 -13.88
CA ILE A 136 7.33 -16.49 -12.55
C ILE A 136 8.87 -16.44 -12.44
N LEU A 137 9.60 -16.80 -13.51
CA LEU A 137 11.07 -16.79 -13.47
C LEU A 137 11.61 -15.38 -13.47
N THR A 138 11.02 -14.49 -14.28
CA THR A 138 11.34 -13.06 -14.30
C THR A 138 11.03 -12.43 -12.94
N PHE A 139 9.87 -12.73 -12.35
CA PHE A 139 9.52 -12.23 -11.02
C PHE A 139 10.53 -12.65 -9.94
N LEU A 140 10.86 -13.94 -9.88
CA LEU A 140 11.83 -14.44 -8.87
C LEU A 140 13.23 -13.88 -9.10
N ARG A 141 13.69 -13.81 -10.35
CA ARG A 141 15.04 -13.35 -10.70
C ARG A 141 15.23 -11.86 -10.50
N ASP A 142 14.27 -11.04 -10.97
CA ASP A 142 14.45 -9.59 -11.09
C ASP A 142 13.81 -8.80 -9.96
N VAL A 143 12.73 -9.33 -9.37
CA VAL A 143 12.04 -8.72 -8.21
C VAL A 143 12.45 -9.41 -6.91
N GLY A 144 12.29 -10.73 -6.83
CA GLY A 144 12.53 -11.50 -5.60
C GLY A 144 13.93 -11.33 -5.01
N LYS A 145 14.96 -11.17 -5.84
CA LYS A 145 16.35 -10.96 -5.41
C LYS A 145 16.56 -9.73 -4.51
N HIS A 146 15.68 -8.74 -4.58
CA HIS A 146 15.76 -7.51 -3.78
C HIS A 146 15.14 -7.64 -2.39
N PHE A 147 14.48 -8.78 -2.10
CA PHE A 147 13.79 -9.02 -0.84
C PHE A 147 14.55 -10.04 0.01
N SER A 148 15.04 -9.60 1.15
CA SER A 148 15.68 -10.49 2.12
C SER A 148 14.65 -11.26 2.93
N VAL A 149 14.66 -12.60 2.85
CA VAL A 149 13.79 -13.47 3.66
C VAL A 149 13.95 -13.18 5.15
N ASN A 150 15.17 -12.93 5.62
CA ASN A 150 15.43 -12.60 7.03
C ASN A 150 14.72 -11.29 7.43
N ALA A 151 14.74 -10.28 6.56
CA ALA A 151 14.03 -9.03 6.81
C ALA A 151 12.50 -9.22 6.77
N MET A 152 12.01 -10.04 5.85
CA MET A 152 10.58 -10.35 5.73
C MET A 152 10.05 -11.09 6.96
N ILE A 153 10.77 -12.08 7.49
CA ILE A 153 10.40 -12.82 8.71
C ILE A 153 10.35 -11.90 9.95
N GLN A 154 11.11 -10.82 9.97
CA GLN A 154 11.11 -9.85 11.07
C GLN A 154 9.89 -8.91 11.07
N LYS A 155 9.08 -8.88 10.01
CA LYS A 155 7.85 -8.09 9.98
C LYS A 155 6.84 -8.61 11.01
N GLU A 156 6.20 -7.69 11.74
CA GLU A 156 5.28 -8.04 12.82
C GLU A 156 4.13 -8.95 12.34
N SER A 157 3.58 -8.66 11.15
CA SER A 157 2.52 -9.45 10.53
C SER A 157 2.92 -10.91 10.25
N VAL A 158 4.20 -11.15 9.92
CA VAL A 158 4.74 -12.50 9.66
C VAL A 158 5.05 -13.20 10.98
N LYS A 159 5.70 -12.51 11.93
CA LYS A 159 6.00 -13.08 13.26
C LYS A 159 4.75 -13.59 13.95
N GLN A 160 3.70 -12.77 13.99
CA GLN A 160 2.44 -13.15 14.62
C GLN A 160 1.82 -14.43 14.00
N ARG A 161 2.07 -14.67 12.72
CA ARG A 161 1.59 -15.90 12.05
C ARG A 161 2.49 -17.11 12.35
N LEU A 162 3.81 -16.92 12.41
CA LEU A 162 4.77 -17.99 12.71
C LEU A 162 4.72 -18.45 14.18
N GLU A 163 4.40 -17.54 15.11
CA GLU A 163 4.33 -17.81 16.55
C GLU A 163 2.99 -18.39 17.01
N ARG A 164 1.98 -18.45 16.14
CA ARG A 164 0.68 -19.04 16.46
C ARG A 164 0.69 -20.56 16.31
N ASP A 165 0.02 -21.23 17.23
CA ASP A 165 -0.31 -22.66 17.07
C ASP A 165 -1.24 -22.83 15.86
N GLY A 166 -0.81 -23.59 14.86
CA GLY A 166 -1.59 -23.85 13.65
C GLY A 166 -0.73 -24.07 12.39
N GLU A 167 -1.32 -23.84 11.23
CA GLU A 167 -0.71 -24.14 9.92
C GLU A 167 0.42 -23.18 9.48
N GLY A 168 0.76 -22.18 10.29
CA GLY A 168 1.81 -21.21 9.96
C GLY A 168 1.35 -20.22 8.87
N ILE A 169 2.28 -19.84 7.98
CA ILE A 169 2.03 -18.94 6.85
C ILE A 169 2.33 -19.67 5.53
N SER A 170 1.41 -19.62 4.56
CA SER A 170 1.64 -20.18 3.23
C SER A 170 2.67 -19.31 2.46
N PHE A 171 3.34 -19.90 1.45
CA PHE A 171 4.22 -19.13 0.58
C PHE A 171 3.47 -18.01 -0.15
N THR A 172 2.21 -18.25 -0.52
CA THR A 172 1.34 -17.25 -1.14
C THR A 172 1.17 -16.01 -0.25
N GLU A 173 0.79 -16.23 1.01
CA GLU A 173 0.67 -15.15 2.00
C GLU A 173 2.02 -14.48 2.30
N PHE A 174 3.11 -15.26 2.36
CA PHE A 174 4.44 -14.72 2.60
C PHE A 174 4.92 -13.83 1.45
N ALA A 175 4.62 -14.20 0.20
CA ALA A 175 4.97 -13.43 -0.99
C ALA A 175 4.12 -12.16 -1.17
N TYR A 176 2.99 -12.00 -0.44
CA TYR A 176 2.11 -10.84 -0.51
C TYR A 176 2.89 -9.51 -0.43
N MET A 177 3.80 -9.38 0.53
CA MET A 177 4.55 -8.14 0.72
C MET A 177 5.47 -7.79 -0.44
N ILE A 178 5.92 -8.78 -1.22
CA ILE A 178 6.72 -8.55 -2.43
C ILE A 178 5.85 -7.90 -3.50
N LEU A 179 4.65 -8.46 -3.72
CA LEU A 179 3.68 -7.92 -4.69
C LEU A 179 3.17 -6.54 -4.30
N GLN A 180 3.00 -6.28 -3.01
CA GLN A 180 2.55 -4.97 -2.52
C GLN A 180 3.63 -3.88 -2.66
N SER A 181 4.91 -4.27 -2.67
CA SER A 181 6.04 -3.34 -2.73
C SER A 181 6.57 -3.14 -4.16
N PHE A 182 6.21 -4.03 -5.08
CA PHE A 182 6.60 -4.01 -6.49
C PHE A 182 5.63 -3.19 -7.32
#